data_781cc322cac698417f18139d4f3fffbe
#
_entry.id   781cc322cac698417f18139d4f3fffbe
#
_cell.length_a   1.000
_cell.length_b   1.000
_cell.length_c   1.000
_cell.angle_alpha   90.00
_cell.angle_beta   90.00
_cell.angle_gamma   90.00
#
_symmetry.space_group_name_H-M   'P 1'
#
loop_
_entity.id
_entity.type
_entity.pdbx_description
1 polymer ?
#
loop_
_entity_poly.entity_id
_entity_poly.type
_entity_poly.pdbx_seq_one_letter_code
_entity_poly.pdbx_strand_id
1 'polypeptide(L)'
;MFEFLYLEVLYLLIIPFIFIFLVRKSRSLKAIFSKEVMKEIYIKKSGFSKRLRAYILIFSLIFGIISLAGPVITNGEIKIKQSYINAVIALDISNSMRVDDLFPSRFEFAKNKIYSFLDNAMDKRLGVVGFSNEAFMISPLTSDFSSLKYLISNLNFSNLNLQGTDIYSLLRSVDTLFKDEKNKILVLFSDGGDNEEFSKEIKFAKENKISVFVYLTATNKGGLFKAPNNDVVLLKANQNIKDLALKTGGAYMQSSLNNDDMKALNSLISAKFKNSSDKDEVIKDQKELFYYPLCLSIVLFFMANFSLPFRRKE
;
A
#
# COMPACT_ATOMS: atom_id res chain seq x y z
N MET A 1 -12.43 -25.60 -4.41
CA MET A 1 -12.20 -26.43 -3.20
C MET A 1 -12.88 -25.74 -2.03
N PHE A 2 -13.49 -26.48 -1.09
CA PHE A 2 -14.12 -25.85 0.09
C PHE A 2 -13.08 -25.77 1.21
N GLU A 3 -12.88 -24.57 1.74
CA GLU A 3 -11.88 -24.28 2.77
C GLU A 3 -12.45 -23.32 3.81
N PHE A 4 -11.80 -23.23 4.98
CA PHE A 4 -12.08 -22.20 5.97
C PHE A 4 -10.90 -21.22 6.04
N LEU A 5 -11.20 -19.93 6.06
CA LEU A 5 -10.15 -18.90 6.18
C LEU A 5 -9.48 -18.92 7.57
N TYR A 6 -10.28 -19.19 8.62
CA TYR A 6 -9.84 -19.14 10.01
C TYR A 6 -10.14 -20.46 10.71
N LEU A 7 -9.36 -21.49 10.42
CA LEU A 7 -9.50 -22.83 11.03
C LEU A 7 -9.46 -22.81 12.56
N GLU A 8 -8.68 -21.89 13.11
CA GLU A 8 -8.51 -21.74 14.57
C GLU A 8 -9.81 -21.39 15.28
N VAL A 9 -10.73 -20.67 14.62
CA VAL A 9 -12.03 -20.30 15.17
C VAL A 9 -12.90 -21.54 15.44
N LEU A 10 -12.70 -22.63 14.72
CA LEU A 10 -13.44 -23.88 14.93
C LEU A 10 -13.19 -24.50 16.32
N TYR A 11 -12.07 -24.17 16.99
CA TYR A 11 -11.86 -24.61 18.38
C TYR A 11 -12.90 -24.06 19.34
N LEU A 12 -13.55 -22.94 19.02
CA LEU A 12 -14.65 -22.38 19.81
C LEU A 12 -15.89 -23.31 19.84
N LEU A 13 -16.00 -24.30 18.96
CA LEU A 13 -17.07 -25.32 19.00
C LEU A 13 -17.05 -26.15 20.27
N ILE A 14 -15.97 -26.15 21.04
CA ILE A 14 -15.93 -26.76 22.38
C ILE A 14 -16.95 -26.13 23.31
N ILE A 15 -17.21 -24.83 23.20
CA ILE A 15 -18.14 -24.07 24.06
C ILE A 15 -19.58 -24.59 23.93
N PRO A 16 -20.21 -24.63 22.74
CA PRO A 16 -21.56 -25.18 22.60
C PRO A 16 -21.62 -26.66 22.96
N PHE A 17 -20.55 -27.43 22.77
CA PHE A 17 -20.51 -28.84 23.20
C PHE A 17 -20.62 -28.96 24.72
N ILE A 18 -19.92 -28.13 25.49
CA ILE A 18 -20.05 -28.06 26.94
C ILE A 18 -21.49 -27.67 27.35
N PHE A 19 -22.09 -26.69 26.66
CA PHE A 19 -23.47 -26.29 26.93
C PHE A 19 -24.49 -27.41 26.68
N ILE A 20 -24.31 -28.25 25.65
CA ILE A 20 -25.16 -29.41 25.40
C ILE A 20 -25.11 -30.37 26.61
N PHE A 21 -23.95 -30.62 27.15
CA PHE A 21 -23.77 -31.48 28.32
C PHE A 21 -24.44 -30.90 29.57
N LEU A 22 -24.33 -29.59 29.81
CA LEU A 22 -24.95 -28.89 30.92
C LEU A 22 -26.48 -28.91 30.83
N VAL A 23 -27.06 -28.70 29.62
CA VAL A 23 -28.51 -28.75 29.40
C VAL A 23 -29.05 -30.17 29.65
N ARG A 24 -28.31 -31.22 29.26
CA ARG A 24 -28.69 -32.61 29.55
C ARG A 24 -28.69 -32.91 31.04
N LYS A 25 -27.72 -32.39 31.81
CA LYS A 25 -27.55 -32.62 33.27
C LYS A 25 -28.50 -31.75 34.11
N SER A 26 -29.16 -30.74 33.54
CA SER A 26 -30.07 -29.86 34.25
C SER A 26 -31.24 -30.64 34.86
N ARG A 27 -31.31 -30.64 36.20
CA ARG A 27 -32.41 -31.25 36.96
C ARG A 27 -33.69 -30.45 36.74
N SER A 28 -34.79 -31.16 36.52
CA SER A 28 -36.13 -30.54 36.42
C SER A 28 -36.50 -29.97 37.81
N LEU A 29 -37.05 -28.75 37.87
CA LEU A 29 -37.63 -28.17 39.09
C LEU A 29 -38.65 -29.10 39.74
N LYS A 30 -39.28 -29.95 38.95
CA LYS A 30 -40.22 -30.98 39.44
C LYS A 30 -39.58 -32.04 40.33
N ALA A 31 -38.22 -32.16 40.33
CA ALA A 31 -37.52 -33.07 41.23
C ALA A 31 -37.16 -32.44 42.58
N ILE A 32 -37.32 -31.12 42.71
CA ILE A 32 -36.93 -30.36 43.90
C ILE A 32 -38.15 -29.95 44.73
N PHE A 33 -39.29 -29.66 44.10
CA PHE A 33 -40.50 -29.18 44.76
C PHE A 33 -41.62 -30.19 44.73
N SER A 34 -42.48 -30.20 45.82
CA SER A 34 -43.64 -31.06 45.88
C SER A 34 -44.70 -30.72 44.81
N LYS A 35 -45.58 -31.67 44.46
CA LYS A 35 -46.60 -31.47 43.44
C LYS A 35 -47.57 -30.32 43.75
N GLU A 36 -47.78 -30.05 45.02
CA GLU A 36 -48.69 -28.99 45.54
C GLU A 36 -48.09 -27.59 45.32
N VAL A 37 -46.84 -27.40 45.70
CA VAL A 37 -46.08 -26.14 45.49
C VAL A 37 -45.92 -25.86 44.00
N MET A 38 -45.74 -26.90 43.18
CA MET A 38 -45.62 -26.75 41.74
C MET A 38 -46.95 -26.30 41.04
N LYS A 39 -48.11 -26.63 41.59
CA LYS A 39 -49.41 -26.16 41.06
C LYS A 39 -49.61 -24.66 41.23
N GLU A 40 -49.10 -24.08 42.30
CA GLU A 40 -49.24 -22.65 42.59
C GLU A 40 -48.18 -21.80 41.82
N ILE A 41 -46.96 -22.32 41.67
CA ILE A 41 -45.84 -21.56 41.09
C ILE A 41 -45.78 -21.73 39.55
N TYR A 42 -46.34 -22.83 38.99
CA TYR A 42 -46.19 -23.18 37.58
C TYR A 42 -47.21 -22.47 36.66
N ILE A 43 -46.89 -21.30 36.20
CA ILE A 43 -47.61 -20.63 35.12
C ILE A 43 -47.32 -21.34 33.79
N LYS A 44 -48.31 -22.01 33.22
CA LYS A 44 -48.21 -22.72 31.94
C LYS A 44 -48.08 -21.69 30.81
N LYS A 45 -46.84 -21.28 30.50
CA LYS A 45 -46.57 -20.41 29.34
C LYS A 45 -46.71 -21.18 28.03
N SER A 46 -47.57 -20.65 27.14
CA SER A 46 -47.60 -21.11 25.76
C SER A 46 -46.29 -20.79 25.06
N GLY A 47 -45.60 -21.77 24.45
CA GLY A 47 -44.35 -21.60 23.73
C GLY A 47 -43.42 -22.80 23.85
N PHE A 48 -42.25 -22.68 23.26
CA PHE A 48 -41.24 -23.73 23.28
C PHE A 48 -40.78 -24.09 24.71
N SER A 49 -40.54 -25.37 24.98
CA SER A 49 -40.00 -25.80 26.25
C SER A 49 -38.64 -25.19 26.51
N LYS A 50 -38.29 -24.96 27.81
CA LYS A 50 -36.99 -24.39 28.22
C LYS A 50 -35.80 -25.15 27.61
N ARG A 51 -35.90 -26.48 27.53
CA ARG A 51 -34.85 -27.33 26.93
C ARG A 51 -34.75 -27.11 25.43
N LEU A 52 -35.88 -27.01 24.72
CA LEU A 52 -35.90 -26.79 23.27
C LEU A 52 -35.28 -25.41 22.93
N ARG A 53 -35.62 -24.37 23.68
CA ARG A 53 -34.99 -23.05 23.53
C ARG A 53 -33.49 -23.07 23.72
N ALA A 54 -33.02 -23.78 24.75
CA ALA A 54 -31.60 -23.92 25.00
C ALA A 54 -30.88 -24.64 23.85
N TYR A 55 -31.47 -25.68 23.27
CA TYR A 55 -30.90 -26.35 22.11
C TYR A 55 -30.90 -25.44 20.88
N ILE A 56 -31.96 -24.68 20.61
CA ILE A 56 -31.99 -23.73 19.49
C ILE A 56 -30.91 -22.65 19.65
N LEU A 57 -30.67 -22.13 20.85
CA LEU A 57 -29.58 -21.18 21.14
C LEU A 57 -28.20 -21.80 20.91
N ILE A 58 -28.02 -23.06 21.32
CA ILE A 58 -26.76 -23.77 21.09
C ILE A 58 -26.51 -23.96 19.60
N PHE A 59 -27.52 -24.34 18.82
CA PHE A 59 -27.42 -24.43 17.36
C PHE A 59 -27.13 -23.08 16.73
N SER A 60 -27.79 -22.02 17.18
CA SER A 60 -27.48 -20.66 16.74
C SER A 60 -25.99 -20.32 16.96
N LEU A 61 -25.45 -20.64 18.15
CA LEU A 61 -24.04 -20.41 18.46
C LEU A 61 -23.11 -21.23 17.56
N ILE A 62 -23.44 -22.49 17.27
CA ILE A 62 -22.66 -23.33 16.35
C ILE A 62 -22.59 -22.70 14.96
N PHE A 63 -23.73 -22.31 14.39
CA PHE A 63 -23.75 -21.67 13.07
C PHE A 63 -23.06 -20.30 13.07
N GLY A 64 -23.10 -19.55 14.17
CA GLY A 64 -22.35 -18.33 14.36
C GLY A 64 -20.82 -18.58 14.32
N ILE A 65 -20.34 -19.61 15.00
CA ILE A 65 -18.93 -19.99 15.00
C ILE A 65 -18.49 -20.45 13.60
N ILE A 66 -19.30 -21.25 12.90
CA ILE A 66 -19.04 -21.69 11.53
C ILE A 66 -18.95 -20.48 10.59
N SER A 67 -19.82 -19.49 10.76
CA SER A 67 -19.77 -18.26 9.98
C SER A 67 -18.47 -17.47 10.23
N LEU A 68 -18.06 -17.34 11.49
CA LEU A 68 -16.83 -16.68 11.88
C LEU A 68 -15.57 -17.39 11.36
N ALA A 69 -15.64 -18.72 11.18
CA ALA A 69 -14.54 -19.49 10.58
C ALA A 69 -14.33 -19.16 9.09
N GLY A 70 -15.23 -18.38 8.48
CA GLY A 70 -15.10 -17.90 7.11
C GLY A 70 -15.07 -19.03 6.08
N PRO A 71 -16.18 -19.77 5.87
CA PRO A 71 -16.24 -20.78 4.82
C PRO A 71 -16.13 -20.15 3.44
N VAL A 72 -15.21 -20.64 2.61
CA VAL A 72 -14.96 -20.15 1.25
C VAL A 72 -14.91 -21.29 0.24
N ILE A 73 -15.30 -20.98 -0.99
CA ILE A 73 -15.06 -21.86 -2.15
C ILE A 73 -14.01 -21.22 -3.02
N THR A 74 -12.85 -21.87 -3.16
CA THR A 74 -11.82 -21.48 -4.09
C THR A 74 -12.14 -22.05 -5.46
N ASN A 75 -12.49 -21.18 -6.43
CA ASN A 75 -12.87 -21.58 -7.79
C ASN A 75 -11.65 -21.83 -8.68
N GLY A 76 -10.49 -21.29 -8.31
CA GLY A 76 -9.24 -21.41 -9.04
C GLY A 76 -8.26 -20.32 -8.68
N GLU A 77 -7.14 -20.33 -9.36
CA GLU A 77 -6.12 -19.30 -9.28
C GLU A 77 -6.28 -18.37 -10.49
N ILE A 78 -6.58 -17.10 -10.24
CA ILE A 78 -6.53 -16.08 -11.29
C ILE A 78 -5.12 -15.52 -11.30
N LYS A 79 -4.38 -15.81 -12.37
CA LYS A 79 -3.11 -15.15 -12.63
C LYS A 79 -3.40 -13.73 -13.08
N ILE A 80 -3.31 -12.78 -12.18
CA ILE A 80 -3.37 -11.38 -12.52
C ILE A 80 -1.95 -10.96 -12.88
N LYS A 81 -1.71 -10.78 -14.16
CA LYS A 81 -0.50 -10.11 -14.64
C LYS A 81 -0.61 -8.62 -14.37
N GLN A 82 -0.45 -8.23 -13.11
CA GLN A 82 -0.23 -6.82 -12.77
C GLN A 82 1.27 -6.55 -12.83
N SER A 83 1.71 -6.20 -14.02
CA SER A 83 3.09 -5.84 -14.29
C SER A 83 3.26 -4.34 -14.01
N TYR A 84 3.60 -4.00 -12.78
CA TYR A 84 4.01 -2.63 -12.46
C TYR A 84 5.50 -2.45 -12.72
N ILE A 85 5.85 -1.33 -13.33
CA ILE A 85 7.24 -0.89 -13.45
C ILE A 85 7.62 -0.19 -12.15
N ASN A 86 8.56 -0.76 -11.40
CA ASN A 86 9.08 -0.15 -10.18
C ASN A 86 10.16 0.88 -10.53
N ALA A 87 10.00 2.13 -10.07
CA ALA A 87 10.99 3.18 -10.25
C ALA A 87 11.11 4.07 -9.01
N VAL A 88 12.29 4.65 -8.79
CA VAL A 88 12.50 5.67 -7.76
C VAL A 88 12.67 7.03 -8.42
N ILE A 89 11.95 8.01 -7.92
CA ILE A 89 12.14 9.41 -8.22
C ILE A 89 13.14 9.97 -7.20
N ALA A 90 14.26 10.49 -7.66
CA ALA A 90 15.19 11.23 -6.83
C ALA A 90 15.04 12.73 -7.08
N LEU A 91 14.79 13.46 -6.02
CA LEU A 91 14.68 14.92 -6.04
C LEU A 91 15.89 15.52 -5.35
N ASP A 92 16.66 16.28 -6.12
CA ASP A 92 17.77 17.08 -5.60
C ASP A 92 17.22 18.20 -4.71
N ILE A 93 17.74 18.26 -3.49
CA ILE A 93 17.38 19.26 -2.49
C ILE A 93 18.55 20.15 -2.07
N SER A 94 19.66 20.07 -2.81
CA SER A 94 20.85 20.89 -2.58
C SER A 94 20.54 22.39 -2.67
N ASN A 95 21.44 23.19 -2.12
CA ASN A 95 21.27 24.64 -2.12
C ASN A 95 21.17 25.26 -3.52
N SER A 96 21.82 24.65 -4.52
CA SER A 96 21.75 25.09 -5.92
C SER A 96 20.32 24.99 -6.52
N MET A 97 19.49 24.11 -5.97
CA MET A 97 18.10 23.98 -6.37
C MET A 97 17.19 25.14 -5.91
N ARG A 98 17.72 26.07 -5.11
CA ARG A 98 17.00 27.30 -4.70
C ARG A 98 17.09 28.43 -5.74
N VAL A 99 17.96 28.26 -6.73
CA VAL A 99 18.13 29.25 -7.82
C VAL A 99 16.82 29.40 -8.60
N ASP A 100 16.51 30.61 -9.04
CA ASP A 100 15.25 31.02 -9.67
C ASP A 100 15.31 31.13 -11.21
N ASP A 101 16.36 30.57 -11.83
CA ASP A 101 16.46 30.52 -13.29
C ASP A 101 15.35 29.67 -13.95
N LEU A 102 14.67 28.84 -13.15
CA LEU A 102 13.39 28.21 -13.42
C LEU A 102 12.39 28.65 -12.34
N PHE A 103 11.36 29.39 -12.72
CA PHE A 103 10.40 29.99 -11.78
C PHE A 103 9.51 28.94 -11.09
N PRO A 104 9.21 29.05 -9.79
CA PRO A 104 9.72 30.04 -8.82
C PRO A 104 11.13 29.74 -8.28
N SER A 105 11.57 28.50 -8.35
CA SER A 105 12.93 27.99 -8.11
C SER A 105 13.09 26.65 -8.83
N ARG A 106 14.34 26.18 -9.04
CA ARG A 106 14.59 24.86 -9.63
C ARG A 106 13.89 23.74 -8.84
N PHE A 107 13.87 23.85 -7.49
CA PHE A 107 13.22 22.88 -6.61
C PHE A 107 11.70 22.85 -6.80
N GLU A 108 11.02 24.00 -6.76
CA GLU A 108 9.58 24.05 -6.96
C GLU A 108 9.19 23.67 -8.39
N PHE A 109 10.01 24.03 -9.37
CA PHE A 109 9.83 23.59 -10.75
C PHE A 109 9.93 22.06 -10.86
N ALA A 110 10.94 21.44 -10.23
CA ALA A 110 11.09 19.99 -10.18
C ALA A 110 9.89 19.30 -9.54
N LYS A 111 9.37 19.81 -8.41
CA LYS A 111 8.15 19.31 -7.78
C LYS A 111 6.95 19.30 -8.74
N ASN A 112 6.74 20.40 -9.46
CA ASN A 112 5.65 20.52 -10.44
C ASN A 112 5.82 19.51 -11.59
N LYS A 113 7.05 19.27 -12.06
CA LYS A 113 7.35 18.26 -13.06
C LYS A 113 7.11 16.83 -12.53
N ILE A 114 7.47 16.57 -11.29
CA ILE A 114 7.18 15.30 -10.64
C ILE A 114 5.66 15.07 -10.54
N TYR A 115 4.85 16.08 -10.21
CA TYR A 115 3.39 15.94 -10.21
C TYR A 115 2.86 15.57 -11.60
N SER A 116 3.35 16.23 -12.65
CA SER A 116 2.97 15.88 -14.01
C SER A 116 3.44 14.47 -14.43
N PHE A 117 4.59 14.03 -13.93
CA PHE A 117 5.07 12.67 -14.12
C PHE A 117 4.15 11.65 -13.44
N LEU A 118 3.76 11.89 -12.18
CA LEU A 118 2.84 11.03 -11.43
C LEU A 118 1.47 10.90 -12.09
N ASP A 119 0.94 11.98 -12.69
CA ASP A 119 -0.34 11.97 -13.40
C ASP A 119 -0.38 11.02 -14.61
N ASN A 120 0.78 10.70 -15.15
CA ASN A 120 0.92 9.85 -16.34
C ASN A 120 1.57 8.48 -16.03
N ALA A 121 1.74 8.11 -14.76
CA ALA A 121 2.53 6.94 -14.33
C ALA A 121 1.68 5.76 -13.84
N MET A 122 0.44 5.59 -14.33
CA MET A 122 -0.52 4.60 -13.82
C MET A 122 -0.06 3.15 -13.92
N ASP A 123 0.91 2.84 -14.77
CA ASP A 123 1.53 1.54 -14.94
C ASP A 123 2.75 1.32 -14.01
N LYS A 124 2.98 2.21 -13.03
CA LYS A 124 4.19 2.22 -12.21
C LYS A 124 3.89 2.18 -10.71
N ARG A 125 4.85 1.66 -9.97
CA ARG A 125 4.98 1.87 -8.52
C ARG A 125 6.20 2.75 -8.30
N LEU A 126 6.02 3.85 -7.60
CA LEU A 126 7.04 4.88 -7.47
C LEU A 126 7.42 5.07 -6.01
N GLY A 127 8.71 5.11 -5.74
CA GLY A 127 9.27 5.59 -4.49
C GLY A 127 9.85 6.98 -4.68
N VAL A 128 10.04 7.74 -3.61
CA VAL A 128 10.62 9.08 -3.66
C VAL A 128 11.76 9.18 -2.66
N VAL A 129 12.88 9.69 -3.14
CA VAL A 129 14.11 9.93 -2.36
C VAL A 129 14.51 11.39 -2.54
N GLY A 130 14.76 12.08 -1.43
CA GLY A 130 15.45 13.38 -1.44
C GLY A 130 16.93 13.17 -1.28
N PHE A 131 17.75 13.96 -1.94
CA PHE A 131 19.19 13.83 -1.81
C PHE A 131 19.93 15.17 -1.94
N SER A 132 21.04 15.24 -1.24
CA SER A 132 22.10 16.25 -1.37
C SER A 132 23.44 15.55 -1.16
N ASN A 133 24.19 15.78 -0.09
CA ASN A 133 25.33 14.96 0.30
C ASN A 133 24.96 13.54 0.73
N GLU A 134 23.77 13.37 1.24
CA GLU A 134 23.18 12.09 1.63
C GLU A 134 21.82 11.94 1.00
N ALA A 135 21.38 10.70 0.85
CA ALA A 135 20.06 10.38 0.33
C ALA A 135 19.18 9.85 1.46
N PHE A 136 17.94 10.30 1.51
CA PHE A 136 16.94 9.83 2.47
C PHE A 136 15.61 9.51 1.78
N MET A 137 14.98 8.48 2.26
CA MET A 137 13.69 8.04 1.73
C MET A 137 12.57 8.95 2.20
N ILE A 138 11.82 9.53 1.26
CA ILE A 138 10.59 10.29 1.51
C ILE A 138 9.40 9.34 1.49
N SER A 139 9.37 8.42 0.53
CA SER A 139 8.33 7.40 0.41
C SER A 139 8.86 6.11 -0.19
N PRO A 140 8.47 4.94 0.34
CA PRO A 140 8.74 3.66 -0.30
C PRO A 140 7.94 3.52 -1.61
N LEU A 141 8.19 2.41 -2.34
CA LEU A 141 7.44 2.10 -3.57
C LEU A 141 5.94 1.96 -3.30
N THR A 142 5.15 2.80 -3.92
CA THR A 142 3.69 2.79 -3.83
C THR A 142 3.03 3.11 -5.17
N SER A 143 1.79 2.70 -5.33
CA SER A 143 0.88 3.12 -6.42
C SER A 143 -0.09 4.23 -5.98
N ASP A 144 -0.04 4.64 -4.72
CA ASP A 144 -0.83 5.76 -4.20
C ASP A 144 -0.16 7.10 -4.49
N PHE A 145 -0.41 7.62 -5.68
CA PHE A 145 0.16 8.89 -6.13
C PHE A 145 -0.43 10.10 -5.41
N SER A 146 -1.61 9.97 -4.81
CA SER A 146 -2.20 11.05 -4.01
C SER A 146 -1.38 11.27 -2.74
N SER A 147 -1.03 10.20 -2.04
CA SER A 147 -0.14 10.26 -0.88
C SER A 147 1.26 10.74 -1.27
N LEU A 148 1.81 10.30 -2.42
CA LEU A 148 3.10 10.82 -2.90
C LEU A 148 3.07 12.32 -3.14
N LYS A 149 2.06 12.82 -3.83
CA LYS A 149 1.88 14.27 -4.08
C LYS A 149 1.79 15.05 -2.77
N TYR A 150 1.04 14.53 -1.80
CA TYR A 150 0.94 15.15 -0.48
C TYR A 150 2.29 15.21 0.24
N LEU A 151 3.05 14.12 0.26
CA LEU A 151 4.38 14.09 0.87
C LEU A 151 5.33 15.09 0.19
N ILE A 152 5.38 15.09 -1.14
CA ILE A 152 6.24 16.00 -1.92
C ILE A 152 5.82 17.46 -1.72
N SER A 153 4.52 17.75 -1.62
CA SER A 153 4.04 19.13 -1.41
C SER A 153 4.50 19.72 -0.09
N ASN A 154 4.60 18.89 0.95
CA ASN A 154 5.01 19.31 2.29
C ASN A 154 6.55 19.33 2.47
N LEU A 155 7.33 18.96 1.45
CA LEU A 155 8.78 19.09 1.52
C LEU A 155 9.19 20.55 1.55
N ASN A 156 9.85 20.93 2.61
CA ASN A 156 10.40 22.26 2.79
C ASN A 156 11.79 22.17 3.41
N PHE A 157 12.81 22.54 2.64
CA PHE A 157 14.22 22.51 3.04
C PHE A 157 14.82 23.90 3.13
N SER A 158 14.01 24.96 3.10
CA SER A 158 14.48 26.35 3.06
C SER A 158 15.40 26.73 4.22
N ASN A 159 15.20 26.10 5.38
CA ASN A 159 15.95 26.38 6.61
C ASN A 159 17.17 25.46 6.82
N LEU A 160 17.40 24.50 5.92
CA LEU A 160 18.53 23.57 6.01
C LEU A 160 19.66 24.02 5.09
N ASN A 161 20.89 23.96 5.57
CA ASN A 161 22.07 24.20 4.75
C ASN A 161 22.52 22.90 4.11
N LEU A 162 21.98 22.57 2.95
CA LEU A 162 22.23 21.34 2.22
C LEU A 162 23.29 21.61 1.14
N GLN A 163 24.55 21.52 1.53
CA GLN A 163 25.68 21.72 0.61
C GLN A 163 26.06 20.42 -0.10
N GLY A 164 26.40 20.55 -1.38
CA GLY A 164 26.86 19.46 -2.23
C GLY A 164 25.77 18.56 -2.77
N THR A 165 26.14 17.75 -3.76
CA THR A 165 25.26 16.82 -4.48
C THR A 165 26.02 15.52 -4.70
N ASP A 166 25.80 14.50 -3.86
CA ASP A 166 26.45 13.20 -3.96
C ASP A 166 25.54 12.17 -4.65
N ILE A 167 25.69 12.06 -5.97
CA ILE A 167 24.96 11.10 -6.80
C ILE A 167 25.40 9.66 -6.51
N TYR A 168 26.63 9.44 -6.06
CA TYR A 168 27.08 8.09 -5.70
C TYR A 168 26.35 7.57 -4.45
N SER A 169 26.18 8.40 -3.43
CA SER A 169 25.39 8.08 -2.23
C SER A 169 23.92 7.79 -2.59
N LEU A 170 23.34 8.59 -3.50
CA LEU A 170 21.99 8.33 -4.03
C LEU A 170 21.89 6.95 -4.69
N LEU A 171 22.82 6.60 -5.58
CA LEU A 171 22.82 5.29 -6.27
C LEU A 171 22.90 4.12 -5.30
N ARG A 172 23.71 4.22 -4.24
CA ARG A 172 23.79 3.22 -3.17
C ARG A 172 22.46 3.05 -2.44
N SER A 173 21.79 4.16 -2.15
CA SER A 173 20.48 4.13 -1.50
C SER A 173 19.41 3.47 -2.39
N VAL A 174 19.42 3.81 -3.68
CA VAL A 174 18.55 3.17 -4.67
C VAL A 174 18.82 1.68 -4.80
N ASP A 175 20.09 1.26 -4.80
CA ASP A 175 20.47 -0.15 -4.83
C ASP A 175 19.90 -0.92 -3.63
N THR A 176 19.98 -0.32 -2.45
CA THR A 176 19.41 -0.91 -1.23
C THR A 176 17.89 -1.03 -1.28
N LEU A 177 17.20 -0.03 -1.84
CA LEU A 177 15.74 -0.03 -2.00
C LEU A 177 15.24 -1.10 -2.98
N PHE A 178 16.03 -1.40 -4.00
CA PHE A 178 15.70 -2.37 -5.05
C PHE A 178 16.46 -3.69 -4.92
N LYS A 179 16.85 -4.09 -3.73
CA LYS A 179 17.73 -5.24 -3.51
C LYS A 179 17.31 -6.50 -4.26
N ASP A 180 16.00 -6.74 -4.37
CA ASP A 180 15.42 -7.94 -4.99
C ASP A 180 14.94 -7.73 -6.44
N GLU A 181 15.13 -6.55 -7.02
CA GLU A 181 14.65 -6.25 -8.38
C GLU A 181 15.75 -6.49 -9.43
N LYS A 182 15.34 -7.12 -10.55
CA LYS A 182 16.27 -7.41 -11.67
C LYS A 182 16.74 -6.14 -12.40
N ASN A 183 15.86 -5.17 -12.54
CA ASN A 183 16.13 -3.89 -13.20
C ASN A 183 15.72 -2.77 -12.25
N LYS A 184 16.63 -1.85 -12.02
CA LYS A 184 16.46 -0.72 -11.12
C LYS A 184 16.35 0.55 -11.94
N ILE A 185 15.28 1.29 -11.76
CA ILE A 185 15.00 2.51 -12.53
C ILE A 185 15.06 3.69 -11.59
N LEU A 186 15.93 4.63 -11.91
CA LEU A 186 16.08 5.90 -11.20
C LEU A 186 15.70 7.05 -12.14
N VAL A 187 14.73 7.88 -11.73
CA VAL A 187 14.36 9.13 -12.40
C VAL A 187 14.91 10.28 -11.55
N LEU A 188 15.95 10.91 -12.02
CA LEU A 188 16.72 11.93 -11.31
C LEU A 188 16.32 13.33 -11.75
N PHE A 189 15.83 14.15 -10.83
CA PHE A 189 15.57 15.58 -10.99
C PHE A 189 16.65 16.36 -10.26
N SER A 190 17.58 16.93 -11.00
CA SER A 190 18.75 17.66 -10.48
C SER A 190 19.23 18.72 -11.46
N ASP A 191 19.99 19.67 -11.01
CA ASP A 191 20.74 20.63 -11.87
C ASP A 191 22.07 20.05 -12.37
N GLY A 192 22.38 18.81 -11.96
CA GLY A 192 23.57 18.06 -12.37
C GLY A 192 24.72 18.09 -11.36
N GLY A 193 24.61 18.89 -10.28
CA GLY A 193 25.65 19.00 -9.26
C GLY A 193 26.97 19.58 -9.80
N ASP A 194 28.04 19.47 -9.01
CA ASP A 194 29.32 20.10 -9.27
C ASP A 194 30.39 19.17 -9.88
N ASN A 195 30.05 17.88 -10.07
CA ASN A 195 31.03 16.90 -10.56
C ASN A 195 31.35 17.13 -12.05
N GLU A 196 32.63 17.19 -12.39
CA GLU A 196 33.08 17.27 -13.78
C GLU A 196 32.92 15.92 -14.52
N GLU A 197 33.12 14.81 -13.80
CA GLU A 197 33.02 13.45 -14.34
C GLU A 197 32.18 12.55 -13.43
N PHE A 198 31.44 11.61 -14.06
CA PHE A 198 30.59 10.63 -13.38
C PHE A 198 31.08 9.18 -13.58
N SER A 199 32.38 9.00 -13.73
CA SER A 199 32.96 7.68 -14.06
C SER A 199 32.70 6.62 -12.98
N LYS A 200 32.72 6.99 -11.68
CA LYS A 200 32.42 6.11 -10.55
C LYS A 200 30.93 5.73 -10.50
N GLU A 201 30.06 6.72 -10.67
CA GLU A 201 28.60 6.59 -10.65
C GLU A 201 28.13 5.70 -11.80
N ILE A 202 28.68 5.91 -13.01
CA ILE A 202 28.39 5.09 -14.19
C ILE A 202 28.81 3.64 -13.98
N LYS A 203 30.00 3.41 -13.41
CA LYS A 203 30.51 2.07 -13.12
C LYS A 203 29.57 1.36 -12.13
N PHE A 204 29.27 2.01 -11.01
CA PHE A 204 28.38 1.47 -9.97
C PHE A 204 26.98 1.17 -10.51
N ALA A 205 26.40 2.11 -11.27
CA ALA A 205 25.07 1.94 -11.85
C ALA A 205 25.00 0.76 -12.83
N LYS A 206 26.04 0.55 -13.64
CA LYS A 206 26.13 -0.60 -14.56
C LYS A 206 26.26 -1.93 -13.83
N GLU A 207 27.14 -2.00 -12.82
CA GLU A 207 27.36 -3.21 -12.00
C GLU A 207 26.06 -3.65 -11.29
N ASN A 208 25.27 -2.68 -10.81
CA ASN A 208 24.03 -2.91 -10.08
C ASN A 208 22.76 -2.82 -10.94
N LYS A 209 22.90 -2.75 -12.29
CA LYS A 209 21.79 -2.70 -13.26
C LYS A 209 20.81 -1.55 -12.98
N ILE A 210 21.32 -0.39 -12.59
CA ILE A 210 20.53 0.83 -12.38
C ILE A 210 20.52 1.62 -13.68
N SER A 211 19.33 1.81 -14.27
CA SER A 211 19.13 2.71 -15.42
C SER A 211 18.72 4.09 -14.92
N VAL A 212 19.56 5.09 -15.20
CA VAL A 212 19.36 6.45 -14.71
C VAL A 212 18.73 7.32 -15.81
N PHE A 213 17.50 7.80 -15.56
CA PHE A 213 16.83 8.78 -16.40
C PHE A 213 17.01 10.15 -15.75
N VAL A 214 17.66 11.07 -16.45
CA VAL A 214 17.97 12.40 -15.92
C VAL A 214 17.02 13.43 -16.54
N TYR A 215 16.34 14.16 -15.67
CA TYR A 215 15.63 15.39 -16.00
C TYR A 215 16.38 16.57 -15.40
N LEU A 216 17.07 17.33 -16.27
CA LEU A 216 17.91 18.43 -15.85
C LEU A 216 17.06 19.66 -15.50
N THR A 217 17.06 20.05 -14.22
CA THR A 217 16.24 21.14 -13.67
C THR A 217 17.07 22.43 -13.51
N ALA A 218 17.74 22.84 -14.56
CA ALA A 218 18.49 24.09 -14.60
C ALA A 218 18.61 24.59 -16.03
N THR A 219 18.87 25.89 -16.19
CA THR A 219 19.11 26.48 -17.51
C THR A 219 20.59 26.60 -17.81
N ASN A 220 20.92 26.64 -19.11
CA ASN A 220 22.31 26.85 -19.56
C ASN A 220 22.82 28.26 -19.24
N LYS A 221 21.90 29.24 -19.13
CA LYS A 221 22.26 30.62 -18.71
C LYS A 221 22.60 30.64 -17.23
N GLY A 222 21.97 29.76 -16.43
CA GLY A 222 22.10 29.75 -14.99
C GLY A 222 21.36 30.87 -14.30
N GLY A 223 21.46 30.90 -12.99
CA GLY A 223 20.92 31.96 -12.14
C GLY A 223 21.87 32.31 -10.99
N LEU A 224 21.63 33.44 -10.38
CA LEU A 224 22.43 33.94 -9.28
C LEU A 224 22.02 33.27 -7.96
N PHE A 225 22.98 32.69 -7.27
CA PHE A 225 22.80 32.15 -5.94
C PHE A 225 23.53 33.00 -4.92
N LYS A 226 22.84 33.45 -3.90
CA LYS A 226 23.46 34.15 -2.78
C LYS A 226 23.82 33.14 -1.69
N ALA A 227 25.11 32.90 -1.54
CA ALA A 227 25.63 32.00 -0.53
C ALA A 227 25.48 32.58 0.90
N PRO A 228 25.51 31.75 1.95
CA PRO A 228 25.38 32.21 3.35
C PRO A 228 26.44 33.24 3.78
N ASN A 229 27.61 33.24 3.14
CA ASN A 229 28.68 34.22 3.34
C ASN A 229 28.48 35.53 2.57
N ASN A 230 27.30 35.76 1.97
CA ASN A 230 26.94 36.89 1.08
C ASN A 230 27.62 36.90 -0.30
N ASP A 231 28.43 35.91 -0.65
CA ASP A 231 28.96 35.80 -2.00
C ASP A 231 27.84 35.48 -3.00
N VAL A 232 27.91 36.10 -4.17
CA VAL A 232 26.98 35.83 -5.27
C VAL A 232 27.72 35.00 -6.30
N VAL A 233 27.19 33.80 -6.54
CA VAL A 233 27.73 32.82 -7.49
C VAL A 233 26.76 32.56 -8.61
N LEU A 234 27.23 32.54 -9.85
CA LEU A 234 26.42 32.12 -11.00
C LEU A 234 26.43 30.59 -11.12
N LEU A 235 25.30 29.95 -10.83
CA LEU A 235 25.14 28.52 -10.95
C LEU A 235 24.46 28.16 -12.27
N LYS A 236 25.14 27.35 -13.09
CA LYS A 236 24.64 26.87 -14.38
C LYS A 236 24.30 25.39 -14.32
N ALA A 237 23.52 24.92 -15.30
CA ALA A 237 23.27 23.51 -15.49
C ALA A 237 24.57 22.73 -15.77
N ASN A 238 24.81 21.62 -15.07
CA ASN A 238 25.93 20.73 -15.38
C ASN A 238 25.49 19.69 -16.43
N GLN A 239 25.92 19.94 -17.67
CA GLN A 239 25.57 19.09 -18.81
C GLN A 239 26.30 17.71 -18.79
N ASN A 240 27.38 17.54 -18.01
CA ASN A 240 28.15 16.30 -17.95
C ASN A 240 27.32 15.12 -17.40
N ILE A 241 26.26 15.42 -16.62
CA ILE A 241 25.31 14.40 -16.10
C ILE A 241 24.59 13.64 -17.22
N LYS A 242 24.58 14.17 -18.45
CA LYS A 242 24.05 13.49 -19.63
C LYS A 242 24.76 12.15 -19.89
N ASP A 243 26.06 12.10 -19.61
CA ASP A 243 26.86 10.87 -19.76
C ASP A 243 26.38 9.78 -18.79
N LEU A 244 26.03 10.15 -17.56
CA LEU A 244 25.46 9.21 -16.59
C LEU A 244 24.16 8.58 -17.13
N ALA A 245 23.24 9.39 -17.65
CA ALA A 245 21.99 8.88 -18.22
C ALA A 245 22.21 7.93 -19.41
N LEU A 246 22.99 8.37 -20.38
CA LEU A 246 23.18 7.60 -21.64
C LEU A 246 23.98 6.32 -21.43
N LYS A 247 25.07 6.38 -20.64
CA LYS A 247 25.95 5.24 -20.40
C LYS A 247 25.36 4.18 -19.46
N THR A 248 24.33 4.53 -18.65
CA THR A 248 23.60 3.58 -17.78
C THR A 248 22.34 3.00 -18.45
N GLY A 249 22.10 3.39 -19.69
CA GLY A 249 20.95 2.90 -20.46
C GLY A 249 19.65 3.60 -20.10
N GLY A 250 19.66 4.76 -19.49
CA GLY A 250 18.49 5.62 -19.33
C GLY A 250 18.31 6.61 -20.48
N ALA A 251 17.76 7.78 -20.17
CA ALA A 251 17.60 8.90 -21.08
C ALA A 251 17.89 10.23 -20.37
N TYR A 252 18.27 11.23 -21.14
CA TYR A 252 18.49 12.58 -20.68
C TYR A 252 17.43 13.51 -21.29
N MET A 253 16.85 14.34 -20.46
CA MET A 253 15.93 15.40 -20.88
C MET A 253 16.29 16.70 -20.18
N GLN A 254 16.28 17.80 -20.92
CA GLN A 254 16.44 19.13 -20.36
C GLN A 254 15.07 19.70 -20.03
N SER A 255 15.00 20.52 -18.97
CA SER A 255 13.78 21.19 -18.54
C SER A 255 13.11 21.98 -19.67
N SER A 256 11.82 21.81 -19.81
CA SER A 256 10.97 22.61 -20.69
C SER A 256 9.75 23.13 -19.90
N LEU A 257 9.13 24.20 -20.38
CA LEU A 257 7.92 24.75 -19.73
C LEU A 257 6.67 23.91 -20.03
N ASN A 258 6.70 23.10 -21.11
CA ASN A 258 5.60 22.23 -21.47
C ASN A 258 5.67 20.90 -20.67
N ASN A 259 4.53 20.34 -20.31
CA ASN A 259 4.44 19.05 -19.58
C ASN A 259 4.46 17.81 -20.50
N ASP A 260 4.56 17.97 -21.82
CA ASP A 260 4.69 16.86 -22.75
C ASP A 260 6.04 16.10 -22.57
N ASP A 261 7.05 16.78 -22.01
CA ASP A 261 8.30 16.15 -21.60
C ASP A 261 8.10 15.03 -20.58
N MET A 262 7.20 15.23 -19.60
CA MET A 262 6.91 14.20 -18.58
C MET A 262 6.14 13.01 -19.18
N LYS A 263 5.25 13.24 -20.13
CA LYS A 263 4.59 12.17 -20.87
C LYS A 263 5.60 11.37 -21.71
N ALA A 264 6.50 12.08 -22.39
CA ALA A 264 7.56 11.45 -23.17
C ALA A 264 8.49 10.59 -22.29
N LEU A 265 8.90 11.12 -21.14
CA LEU A 265 9.73 10.38 -20.19
C LEU A 265 9.04 9.12 -19.66
N ASN A 266 7.76 9.22 -19.28
CA ASN A 266 6.95 8.07 -18.89
C ASN A 266 6.85 7.02 -20.00
N SER A 267 6.60 7.45 -21.23
CA SER A 267 6.49 6.57 -22.38
C SER A 267 7.79 5.84 -22.68
N LEU A 268 8.94 6.54 -22.58
CA LEU A 268 10.27 5.94 -22.75
C LEU A 268 10.55 4.85 -21.71
N ILE A 269 10.23 5.11 -20.43
CA ILE A 269 10.39 4.14 -19.35
C ILE A 269 9.48 2.93 -19.60
N SER A 270 8.20 3.16 -19.93
CA SER A 270 7.24 2.09 -20.17
C SER A 270 7.63 1.23 -21.38
N ALA A 271 8.06 1.85 -22.48
CA ALA A 271 8.50 1.12 -23.67
C ALA A 271 9.72 0.22 -23.40
N LYS A 272 10.64 0.69 -22.55
CA LYS A 272 11.88 -0.05 -22.26
C LYS A 272 11.69 -1.18 -21.25
N PHE A 273 10.81 -1.02 -20.24
CA PHE A 273 10.72 -1.91 -19.11
C PHE A 273 9.40 -2.68 -18.98
N LYS A 274 8.43 -2.49 -19.87
CA LYS A 274 7.11 -3.15 -19.82
C LYS A 274 7.20 -4.68 -19.79
N ASN A 275 8.19 -5.26 -20.44
CA ASN A 275 8.36 -6.72 -20.54
C ASN A 275 9.20 -7.32 -19.40
N SER A 276 9.75 -6.51 -18.48
CA SER A 276 10.70 -6.98 -17.46
C SER A 276 10.08 -7.21 -16.09
N SER A 277 8.83 -6.86 -15.91
CA SER A 277 8.13 -6.82 -14.61
C SER A 277 7.07 -7.90 -14.43
N ASP A 278 7.07 -8.97 -15.27
CA ASP A 278 6.15 -10.09 -15.13
C ASP A 278 6.42 -10.88 -13.82
N LYS A 279 5.94 -10.38 -12.71
CA LYS A 279 5.66 -11.21 -11.53
C LYS A 279 4.19 -11.64 -11.66
N ASP A 280 3.95 -12.90 -11.96
CA ASP A 280 2.62 -13.50 -11.89
C ASP A 280 2.18 -13.47 -10.41
N GLU A 281 1.41 -12.48 -10.00
CA GLU A 281 0.69 -12.56 -8.72
C GLU A 281 -0.50 -13.48 -8.91
N VAL A 282 -0.43 -14.61 -8.25
CA VAL A 282 -1.52 -15.58 -8.22
C VAL A 282 -2.48 -15.16 -7.11
N ILE A 283 -3.63 -14.62 -7.48
CA ILE A 283 -4.71 -14.34 -6.54
C ILE A 283 -5.70 -15.51 -6.59
N LYS A 284 -5.98 -16.11 -5.42
CA LYS A 284 -7.01 -17.13 -5.32
C LYS A 284 -8.38 -16.47 -5.50
N ASP A 285 -9.13 -16.90 -6.51
CA ASP A 285 -10.54 -16.53 -6.65
C ASP A 285 -11.35 -17.26 -5.58
N GLN A 286 -11.71 -16.56 -4.52
CA GLN A 286 -12.41 -17.09 -3.37
C GLN A 286 -13.79 -16.46 -3.27
N LYS A 287 -14.82 -17.32 -3.28
CA LYS A 287 -16.19 -16.91 -2.99
C LYS A 287 -16.48 -17.17 -1.51
N GLU A 288 -16.70 -16.11 -0.76
CA GLU A 288 -17.06 -16.19 0.64
C GLU A 288 -18.49 -16.69 0.83
N LEU A 289 -18.71 -17.59 1.77
CA LEU A 289 -20.00 -18.19 2.06
C LEU A 289 -20.49 -17.92 3.49
N PHE A 290 -19.81 -17.09 4.26
CA PHE A 290 -20.07 -16.86 5.68
C PHE A 290 -21.50 -16.35 5.95
N TYR A 291 -22.12 -15.68 4.99
CA TYR A 291 -23.46 -15.09 5.15
C TYR A 291 -24.57 -16.14 5.26
N TYR A 292 -24.42 -17.34 4.69
CA TYR A 292 -25.42 -18.40 4.83
C TYR A 292 -25.54 -18.91 6.26
N PRO A 293 -24.45 -19.40 6.91
CA PRO A 293 -24.54 -19.82 8.30
C PRO A 293 -24.84 -18.64 9.24
N LEU A 294 -24.43 -17.40 8.91
CA LEU A 294 -24.77 -16.22 9.69
C LEU A 294 -26.29 -15.97 9.71
N CYS A 295 -26.94 -15.94 8.55
CA CYS A 295 -28.38 -15.79 8.46
C CYS A 295 -29.13 -16.84 9.26
N LEU A 296 -28.70 -18.11 9.15
CA LEU A 296 -29.32 -19.20 9.88
C LEU A 296 -29.14 -19.04 11.41
N SER A 297 -27.94 -18.64 11.84
CA SER A 297 -27.64 -18.33 13.23
C SER A 297 -28.59 -17.26 13.80
N ILE A 298 -28.76 -16.15 13.08
CA ILE A 298 -29.60 -15.03 13.48
C ILE A 298 -31.08 -15.47 13.58
N VAL A 299 -31.57 -16.20 12.58
CA VAL A 299 -32.94 -16.71 12.60
C VAL A 299 -33.19 -17.62 13.81
N LEU A 300 -32.28 -18.56 14.09
CA LEU A 300 -32.38 -19.44 15.24
C LEU A 300 -32.32 -18.67 16.56
N PHE A 301 -31.48 -17.63 16.66
CA PHE A 301 -31.39 -16.78 17.83
C PHE A 301 -32.73 -16.06 18.10
N PHE A 302 -33.35 -15.49 17.07
CA PHE A 302 -34.66 -14.84 17.21
C PHE A 302 -35.75 -15.84 17.56
N MET A 303 -35.79 -17.03 16.93
CA MET A 303 -36.77 -18.10 17.24
C MET A 303 -36.63 -18.54 18.71
N ALA A 304 -35.46 -18.60 19.29
CA ALA A 304 -35.26 -18.99 20.67
C ALA A 304 -35.76 -17.91 21.65
N ASN A 305 -35.61 -16.61 21.29
CA ASN A 305 -35.94 -15.50 22.18
C ASN A 305 -37.38 -15.01 22.02
N PHE A 306 -37.93 -14.99 20.81
CA PHE A 306 -39.29 -14.55 20.56
C PHE A 306 -40.25 -15.74 20.61
N SER A 307 -41.16 -15.76 21.61
CA SER A 307 -42.27 -16.68 21.64
C SER A 307 -43.37 -16.14 20.75
N LEU A 308 -43.53 -16.71 19.55
CA LEU A 308 -44.75 -16.46 18.75
C LEU A 308 -45.98 -16.90 19.55
N PRO A 309 -47.01 -16.06 19.71
CA PRO A 309 -48.24 -16.46 20.35
C PRO A 309 -48.98 -17.47 19.43
N PHE A 310 -48.91 -18.75 19.74
CA PHE A 310 -49.73 -19.73 19.07
C PHE A 310 -51.20 -19.48 19.49
N ARG A 311 -52.03 -19.10 18.55
CA ARG A 311 -53.46 -18.99 18.70
C ARG A 311 -54.01 -20.39 18.99
N ARG A 312 -54.49 -20.66 20.22
CA ARG A 312 -55.26 -21.86 20.51
C ARG A 312 -56.52 -21.81 19.65
N LYS A 313 -56.72 -22.82 18.81
CA LYS A 313 -58.10 -23.19 18.39
C LYS A 313 -58.78 -23.73 19.65
N GLU A 314 -59.87 -23.11 20.05
CA GLU A 314 -60.81 -23.61 21.02
C GLU A 314 -61.47 -24.89 20.51
#